data_f526edb2870c9919e8781736c8394452
#
_entry.id   f526edb2870c9919e8781736c8394452
#
_cell.length_a   1.000
_cell.length_b   1.000
_cell.length_c   1.000
_cell.angle_alpha   90.00
_cell.angle_beta   90.00
_cell.angle_gamma   90.00
#
_symmetry.space_group_name_H-M   'P 1'
#
loop_
_entity.id
_entity.type
_entity.pdbx_description
1 polymer ?
#
loop_
_entity_poly.entity_id
_entity_poly.type
_entity_poly.pdbx_seq_one_letter_code
_entity_poly.pdbx_strand_id
1 'polypeptide(L)'
;HSFESYKEDIPYYGYVLQINYDFLKTVYFQIDQINFIQHPGHQISRKVKQMIWELDETYQCQSEYKNALIMSKIYEIIFYLLENATSSKENCVENKSEKNKKRITEIVNYIGQHYQDDLCIQDIANHFSISNNHLSKLFKENLNITVKTYLTSVRIKYVKKDLLETDLPLIDIAISNGFPNLKSLNREMEKACNMTASKYRRTVKKS
;
A
#
# COMPACT_ATOMS: atom_id res chain seq x y z
N HIS A 1 7.58 5.16 -0.98
CA HIS A 1 8.64 5.94 -1.65
C HIS A 1 9.83 5.02 -1.85
N SER A 2 10.13 4.68 -3.12
CA SER A 2 11.41 4.07 -3.49
C SER A 2 12.47 5.19 -3.55
N PHE A 3 13.57 5.00 -2.85
CA PHE A 3 14.75 5.84 -3.03
C PHE A 3 15.61 5.24 -4.14
N GLU A 4 15.84 5.98 -5.21
CA GLU A 4 16.92 5.68 -6.15
C GLU A 4 18.24 6.16 -5.52
N SER A 5 19.19 5.21 -5.32
CA SER A 5 20.53 5.52 -4.88
C SER A 5 21.38 5.96 -6.08
N TYR A 6 22.01 7.11 -5.97
CA TYR A 6 23.15 7.47 -6.81
C TYR A 6 24.45 7.04 -6.10
N LYS A 7 25.15 6.12 -6.78
CA LYS A 7 26.60 5.75 -6.71
C LYS A 7 27.32 5.63 -5.37
N GLU A 8 27.73 4.46 -5.11
CA GLU A 8 29.02 3.83 -4.83
C GLU A 8 28.86 2.63 -3.89
N ASP A 9 29.52 1.54 -4.19
CA ASP A 9 29.65 0.18 -3.66
C ASP A 9 29.41 -0.11 -2.13
N ILE A 10 28.41 0.47 -1.51
CA ILE A 10 27.92 0.08 -0.19
C ILE A 10 26.52 -0.50 -0.36
N PRO A 11 26.23 -1.73 0.08
CA PRO A 11 24.89 -2.28 0.01
C PRO A 11 23.96 -1.40 0.85
N TYR A 12 23.11 -0.63 0.18
CA TYR A 12 22.08 0.18 0.82
C TYR A 12 20.97 -0.75 1.29
N TYR A 13 20.90 -1.04 2.56
CA TYR A 13 19.74 -1.66 3.17
C TYR A 13 18.69 -0.58 3.44
N GLY A 14 17.61 -0.58 2.66
CA GLY A 14 16.48 0.31 2.87
C GLY A 14 15.29 -0.43 3.46
N TYR A 15 14.63 0.13 4.46
CA TYR A 15 13.37 -0.36 4.99
C TYR A 15 12.22 0.39 4.33
N VAL A 16 11.18 -0.33 3.92
CA VAL A 16 9.92 0.25 3.43
C VAL A 16 8.80 -0.16 4.38
N LEU A 17 8.29 0.78 5.15
CA LEU A 17 7.12 0.59 5.98
C LEU A 17 5.87 1.05 5.22
N GLN A 18 5.03 0.11 4.82
CA GLN A 18 3.73 0.39 4.20
C GLN A 18 2.62 0.25 5.24
N ILE A 19 1.94 1.34 5.54
CA ILE A 19 0.82 1.36 6.48
C ILE A 19 -0.48 1.49 5.68
N ASN A 20 -1.44 0.60 5.94
CA ASN A 20 -2.74 0.65 5.29
C ASN A 20 -3.50 1.92 5.72
N TYR A 21 -4.13 2.59 4.76
CA TYR A 21 -4.89 3.81 5.01
C TYR A 21 -6.08 3.61 5.96
N ASP A 22 -6.81 2.50 5.82
CA ASP A 22 -7.94 2.18 6.71
C ASP A 22 -7.45 1.99 8.16
N PHE A 23 -6.27 1.38 8.34
CA PHE A 23 -5.65 1.28 9.65
C PHE A 23 -5.28 2.67 10.20
N LEU A 24 -4.71 3.56 9.38
CA LEU A 24 -4.43 4.94 9.80
C LEU A 24 -5.70 5.68 10.23
N LYS A 25 -6.81 5.46 9.55
CA LYS A 25 -8.12 6.01 9.95
C LYS A 25 -8.60 5.51 11.30
N THR A 26 -8.30 4.28 11.66
CA THR A 26 -8.64 3.77 13.01
C THR A 26 -7.80 4.42 14.11
N VAL A 27 -6.54 4.80 13.79
CA VAL A 27 -5.65 5.48 14.74
C VAL A 27 -6.00 6.97 14.87
N TYR A 28 -6.25 7.62 13.75
CA TYR A 28 -6.62 9.03 13.70
C TYR A 28 -7.66 9.28 12.62
N PHE A 29 -8.88 9.45 13.04
CA PHE A 29 -10.06 9.56 12.16
C PHE A 29 -9.96 10.74 11.16
N GLN A 30 -9.30 11.86 11.55
CA GLN A 30 -9.11 13.04 10.70
C GLN A 30 -7.84 12.99 9.83
N ILE A 31 -7.28 11.82 9.59
CA ILE A 31 -6.05 11.64 8.78
C ILE A 31 -6.14 12.31 7.41
N ASP A 32 -7.34 12.42 6.83
CA ASP A 32 -7.60 13.11 5.56
C ASP A 32 -7.32 14.62 5.60
N GLN A 33 -7.28 15.20 6.79
CA GLN A 33 -7.04 16.65 6.99
C GLN A 33 -5.57 16.96 7.23
N ILE A 34 -4.72 15.94 7.28
CA ILE A 34 -3.29 16.05 7.56
C ILE A 34 -2.48 15.89 6.27
N ASN A 35 -1.51 16.76 6.09
CA ASN A 35 -0.46 16.61 5.08
C ASN A 35 0.85 16.23 5.75
N PHE A 36 1.40 15.05 5.41
CA PHE A 36 2.74 14.68 5.84
C PHE A 36 3.79 15.46 5.03
N ILE A 37 4.80 15.97 5.73
CA ILE A 37 5.93 16.68 5.13
C ILE A 37 6.78 15.66 4.37
N GLN A 38 6.96 15.84 3.05
CA GLN A 38 7.70 14.91 2.21
C GLN A 38 9.21 14.85 2.54
N HIS A 39 9.78 15.96 2.99
CA HIS A 39 11.19 16.07 3.38
C HIS A 39 11.28 16.63 4.80
N PRO A 40 10.97 15.81 5.81
CA PRO A 40 11.14 16.24 7.20
C PRO A 40 12.63 16.48 7.49
N GLY A 41 12.90 17.45 8.34
CA GLY A 41 14.29 17.80 8.70
C GLY A 41 15.12 16.62 9.22
N HIS A 42 16.44 16.77 9.23
CA HIS A 42 17.39 15.71 9.58
C HIS A 42 17.12 15.02 10.93
N GLN A 43 16.62 15.75 11.92
CA GLN A 43 16.29 15.17 13.23
C GLN A 43 15.10 14.21 13.14
N ILE A 44 14.03 14.61 12.45
CA ILE A 44 12.84 13.76 12.26
C ILE A 44 13.23 12.50 11.49
N SER A 45 13.97 12.66 10.38
CA SER A 45 14.43 11.53 9.56
C SER A 45 15.31 10.56 10.34
N ARG A 46 16.21 11.07 11.21
CA ARG A 46 17.07 10.23 12.07
C ARG A 46 16.25 9.46 13.10
N LYS A 47 15.29 10.13 13.76
CA LYS A 47 14.43 9.47 14.75
C LYS A 47 13.55 8.39 14.13
N VAL A 48 12.93 8.68 12.98
CA VAL A 48 12.13 7.68 12.25
C VAL A 48 12.98 6.48 11.82
N LYS A 49 14.20 6.69 11.33
CA LYS A 49 15.13 5.60 11.00
C LYS A 49 15.43 4.73 12.22
N GLN A 50 15.70 5.33 13.36
CA GLN A 50 15.92 4.60 14.62
C GLN A 50 14.70 3.76 14.99
N MET A 51 13.50 4.34 14.94
CA MET A 51 12.26 3.64 15.29
C MET A 51 11.96 2.47 14.33
N ILE A 52 12.24 2.62 13.03
CA ILE A 52 12.11 1.54 12.05
C ILE A 52 13.13 0.43 12.35
N TRP A 53 14.35 0.77 12.73
CA TRP A 53 15.36 -0.22 13.13
C TRP A 53 14.93 -0.99 14.37
N GLU A 54 14.43 -0.31 15.41
CA GLU A 54 13.86 -0.94 16.61
C GLU A 54 12.66 -1.86 16.28
N LEU A 55 11.84 -1.48 15.29
CA LEU A 55 10.73 -2.32 14.80
C LEU A 55 11.27 -3.60 14.13
N ASP A 56 12.33 -3.50 13.33
CA ASP A 56 12.97 -4.66 12.70
C ASP A 56 13.56 -5.61 13.74
N GLU A 57 14.29 -5.09 14.75
CA GLU A 57 14.77 -5.91 15.88
C GLU A 57 13.61 -6.62 16.60
N THR A 58 12.50 -5.92 16.81
CA THR A 58 11.30 -6.49 17.42
C THR A 58 10.72 -7.61 16.54
N TYR A 59 10.77 -7.46 15.21
CA TYR A 59 10.30 -8.48 14.27
C TYR A 59 11.14 -9.76 14.33
N GLN A 60 12.43 -9.67 14.63
CA GLN A 60 13.35 -10.80 14.81
C GLN A 60 13.20 -11.50 16.17
N CYS A 61 12.50 -10.88 17.13
CA CYS A 61 12.33 -11.45 18.45
C CYS A 61 11.48 -12.72 18.44
N GLN A 62 11.90 -13.73 19.19
CA GLN A 62 11.19 -15.01 19.35
C GLN A 62 10.27 -14.98 20.59
N SER A 63 9.33 -14.06 20.63
CA SER A 63 8.34 -13.98 21.72
C SER A 63 6.96 -14.38 21.22
N GLU A 64 6.21 -15.12 22.02
CA GLU A 64 4.79 -15.43 21.75
C GLU A 64 3.96 -14.15 21.59
N TYR A 65 4.32 -13.09 22.30
CA TYR A 65 3.62 -11.79 22.29
C TYR A 65 4.24 -10.77 21.34
N LYS A 66 5.14 -11.17 20.45
CA LYS A 66 5.84 -10.23 19.53
C LYS A 66 4.91 -9.39 18.69
N ASN A 67 3.74 -9.92 18.27
CA ASN A 67 2.78 -9.17 17.49
C ASN A 67 2.23 -7.95 18.24
N ALA A 68 1.98 -8.06 19.55
CA ALA A 68 1.56 -6.93 20.36
C ALA A 68 2.66 -5.86 20.45
N LEU A 69 3.92 -6.29 20.58
CA LEU A 69 5.06 -5.39 20.62
C LEU A 69 5.30 -4.70 19.27
N ILE A 70 5.18 -5.42 18.14
CA ILE A 70 5.22 -4.86 16.79
C ILE A 70 4.14 -3.77 16.62
N MET A 71 2.90 -4.06 17.03
CA MET A 71 1.81 -3.08 16.95
C MET A 71 2.09 -1.85 17.80
N SER A 72 2.61 -2.02 19.01
CA SER A 72 3.04 -0.91 19.87
C SER A 72 4.06 -0.01 19.17
N LYS A 73 5.10 -0.58 18.54
CA LYS A 73 6.11 0.16 17.79
C LYS A 73 5.54 0.88 16.56
N ILE A 74 4.58 0.27 15.86
CA ILE A 74 3.89 0.91 14.74
C ILE A 74 3.09 2.12 15.21
N TYR A 75 2.34 2.00 16.32
CA TYR A 75 1.61 3.13 16.91
C TYR A 75 2.55 4.26 17.34
N GLU A 76 3.70 3.94 17.93
CA GLU A 76 4.73 4.92 18.30
C GLU A 76 5.26 5.69 17.08
N ILE A 77 5.55 5.00 15.98
CA ILE A 77 5.97 5.62 14.71
C ILE A 77 4.88 6.54 14.18
N ILE A 78 3.63 6.08 14.14
CA ILE A 78 2.50 6.89 13.66
C ILE A 78 2.33 8.14 14.53
N PHE A 79 2.33 7.99 15.85
CA PHE A 79 2.25 9.11 16.78
C PHE A 79 3.35 10.13 16.52
N TYR A 80 4.60 9.67 16.44
CA TYR A 80 5.74 10.55 16.19
C TYR A 80 5.62 11.31 14.87
N LEU A 81 5.16 10.63 13.80
CA LEU A 81 4.94 11.28 12.50
C LEU A 81 3.78 12.29 12.54
N LEU A 82 2.70 11.99 13.24
CA LEU A 82 1.58 12.91 13.41
C LEU A 82 1.98 14.18 14.16
N GLU A 83 2.79 14.06 15.21
CA GLU A 83 3.25 15.20 16.01
C GLU A 83 4.32 16.06 15.31
N ASN A 84 5.24 15.43 14.55
CA ASN A 84 6.46 16.12 14.11
C ASN A 84 6.57 16.29 12.59
N ALA A 85 5.85 15.51 11.82
CA ALA A 85 5.99 15.46 10.37
C ALA A 85 4.70 15.85 9.63
N THR A 86 3.81 16.60 10.28
CA THR A 86 2.54 17.05 9.68
C THR A 86 2.47 18.57 9.60
N SER A 87 1.68 19.04 8.64
CA SER A 87 1.24 20.43 8.54
C SER A 87 -0.28 20.49 8.49
N SER A 88 -0.89 21.42 9.23
CA SER A 88 -2.34 21.65 9.13
C SER A 88 -2.69 22.25 7.77
N LYS A 89 -3.84 21.85 7.22
CA LYS A 89 -4.34 22.34 5.92
C LYS A 89 -4.76 23.82 5.91
N GLU A 90 -4.78 24.49 7.06
CA GLU A 90 -5.36 25.85 7.18
C GLU A 90 -4.61 26.97 6.44
N ASN A 91 -3.41 26.73 5.91
CA ASN A 91 -2.58 27.75 5.28
C ASN A 91 -2.11 27.45 3.84
N CYS A 92 -2.77 26.58 3.11
CA CYS A 92 -2.40 26.32 1.72
C CYS A 92 -3.43 26.90 0.75
N VAL A 93 -3.02 27.92 0.02
CA VAL A 93 -3.57 28.23 -1.31
C VAL A 93 -3.68 26.90 -2.05
N GLU A 94 -4.84 26.55 -2.62
CA GLU A 94 -5.09 25.29 -3.34
C GLU A 94 -4.04 25.07 -4.44
N ASN A 95 -2.89 24.53 -4.07
CA ASN A 95 -1.83 24.19 -4.99
C ASN A 95 -2.27 22.96 -5.82
N LYS A 96 -1.93 22.99 -7.11
CA LYS A 96 -2.13 21.88 -8.08
C LYS A 96 -1.77 20.51 -7.50
N SER A 97 -0.83 20.45 -6.56
CA SER A 97 -0.41 19.27 -5.80
C SER A 97 -1.51 18.70 -4.89
N GLU A 98 -2.28 19.55 -4.18
CA GLU A 98 -3.34 19.08 -3.28
C GLU A 98 -4.55 18.57 -4.04
N LYS A 99 -4.91 19.25 -5.13
CA LYS A 99 -5.96 18.79 -6.04
C LYS A 99 -5.62 17.41 -6.62
N ASN A 100 -4.35 17.18 -6.95
CA ASN A 100 -3.88 15.89 -7.42
C ASN A 100 -3.91 14.81 -6.32
N LYS A 101 -3.54 15.14 -5.08
CA LYS A 101 -3.60 14.21 -3.93
C LYS A 101 -5.05 13.80 -3.64
N LYS A 102 -5.97 14.75 -3.59
CA LYS A 102 -7.39 14.44 -3.41
C LYS A 102 -7.91 13.53 -4.53
N ARG A 103 -7.60 13.89 -5.78
CA ARG A 103 -8.02 13.10 -6.95
C ARG A 103 -7.44 11.68 -6.93
N ILE A 104 -6.17 11.49 -6.56
CA ILE A 104 -5.60 10.14 -6.48
C ILE A 104 -6.27 9.31 -5.38
N THR A 105 -6.63 9.91 -4.25
CA THR A 105 -7.38 9.23 -3.18
C THR A 105 -8.76 8.76 -3.66
N GLU A 106 -9.47 9.61 -4.40
CA GLU A 106 -10.77 9.26 -4.98
C GLU A 106 -10.64 8.10 -5.99
N ILE A 107 -9.61 8.13 -6.84
CA ILE A 107 -9.36 7.05 -7.82
C ILE A 107 -8.99 5.74 -7.11
N VAL A 108 -8.16 5.79 -6.09
CA VAL A 108 -7.76 4.63 -5.28
C VAL A 108 -8.97 3.98 -4.60
N ASN A 109 -9.86 4.79 -4.01
CA ASN A 109 -11.10 4.32 -3.40
C ASN A 109 -12.04 3.68 -4.45
N TYR A 110 -12.18 4.31 -5.61
CA TYR A 110 -12.97 3.76 -6.72
C TYR A 110 -12.45 2.40 -7.17
N ILE A 111 -11.14 2.26 -7.37
CA ILE A 111 -10.52 0.97 -7.71
C ILE A 111 -10.78 -0.06 -6.60
N GLY A 112 -10.69 0.34 -5.33
CA GLY A 112 -10.95 -0.52 -4.18
C GLY A 112 -12.41 -1.03 -4.12
N GLN A 113 -13.36 -0.26 -4.62
CA GLN A 113 -14.79 -0.64 -4.68
C GLN A 113 -15.15 -1.47 -5.91
N HIS A 114 -14.41 -1.30 -7.03
CA HIS A 114 -14.70 -1.88 -8.33
C HIS A 114 -13.64 -2.88 -8.82
N TYR A 115 -12.74 -3.35 -7.96
CA TYR A 115 -11.63 -4.22 -8.37
C TYR A 115 -12.07 -5.57 -8.96
N GLN A 116 -13.28 -6.02 -8.63
CA GLN A 116 -13.87 -7.28 -9.11
C GLN A 116 -14.36 -7.16 -10.55
N ASP A 117 -14.74 -5.96 -10.97
CA ASP A 117 -15.27 -5.69 -12.29
C ASP A 117 -14.20 -5.87 -13.37
N ASP A 118 -14.60 -6.04 -14.64
CA ASP A 118 -13.68 -6.02 -15.77
C ASP A 118 -13.18 -4.58 -16.04
N LEU A 119 -12.51 -4.04 -15.03
CA LEU A 119 -12.09 -2.66 -14.97
C LEU A 119 -10.80 -2.45 -15.78
N CYS A 120 -10.88 -1.65 -16.83
CA CYS A 120 -9.71 -1.23 -17.59
C CYS A 120 -9.28 0.22 -17.25
N ILE A 121 -8.07 0.60 -17.67
CA ILE A 121 -7.52 1.94 -17.42
C ILE A 121 -8.41 3.03 -18.04
N GLN A 122 -9.01 2.75 -19.20
CA GLN A 122 -9.89 3.67 -19.91
C GLN A 122 -11.17 3.94 -19.11
N ASP A 123 -11.72 2.91 -18.47
CA ASP A 123 -12.96 3.04 -17.67
C ASP A 123 -12.72 3.96 -16.47
N ILE A 124 -11.59 3.77 -15.79
CA ILE A 124 -11.18 4.61 -14.66
C ILE A 124 -10.98 6.06 -15.15
N ALA A 125 -10.26 6.25 -16.25
CA ALA A 125 -10.00 7.59 -16.78
C ALA A 125 -11.29 8.31 -17.20
N ASN A 126 -12.21 7.59 -17.84
CA ASN A 126 -13.53 8.10 -18.22
C ASN A 126 -14.37 8.49 -17.01
N HIS A 127 -14.41 7.64 -15.97
CA HIS A 127 -15.15 7.92 -14.74
C HIS A 127 -14.71 9.23 -14.08
N PHE A 128 -13.41 9.51 -14.07
CA PHE A 128 -12.87 10.74 -13.49
C PHE A 128 -12.72 11.89 -14.50
N SER A 129 -13.21 11.74 -15.72
CA SER A 129 -13.11 12.75 -16.80
C SER A 129 -11.69 13.24 -17.02
N ILE A 130 -10.73 12.30 -17.07
CA ILE A 130 -9.31 12.56 -17.35
C ILE A 130 -8.80 11.66 -18.48
N SER A 131 -7.69 12.06 -19.10
CA SER A 131 -7.03 11.21 -20.10
C SER A 131 -6.24 10.07 -19.43
N ASN A 132 -6.04 8.96 -20.16
CA ASN A 132 -5.18 7.84 -19.72
C ASN A 132 -3.76 8.29 -19.35
N ASN A 133 -3.22 9.25 -20.11
CA ASN A 133 -1.90 9.82 -19.83
C ASN A 133 -1.88 10.59 -18.51
N HIS A 134 -2.92 11.37 -18.23
CA HIS A 134 -3.05 12.10 -16.96
C HIS A 134 -3.19 11.12 -15.80
N LEU A 135 -4.04 10.09 -15.92
CA LEU A 135 -4.20 9.05 -14.92
C LEU A 135 -2.89 8.32 -14.64
N SER A 136 -2.16 7.92 -15.69
CA SER A 136 -0.86 7.25 -15.58
C SER A 136 0.18 8.12 -14.88
N LYS A 137 0.20 9.42 -15.23
CA LYS A 137 1.09 10.41 -14.62
C LYS A 137 0.77 10.60 -13.13
N LEU A 138 -0.51 10.75 -12.77
CA LEU A 138 -0.96 10.85 -11.38
C LEU A 138 -0.50 9.65 -10.54
N PHE A 139 -0.68 8.42 -11.04
CA PHE A 139 -0.23 7.21 -10.35
C PHE A 139 1.29 7.17 -10.20
N LYS A 140 2.03 7.49 -11.26
CA LYS A 140 3.50 7.49 -11.21
C LYS A 140 4.05 8.52 -10.25
N GLU A 141 3.50 9.74 -10.24
CA GLU A 141 3.96 10.84 -9.38
C GLU A 141 3.59 10.67 -7.92
N ASN A 142 2.43 10.08 -7.61
CA ASN A 142 1.93 9.98 -6.23
C ASN A 142 2.18 8.61 -5.59
N LEU A 143 2.17 7.52 -6.36
CA LEU A 143 2.29 6.15 -5.87
C LEU A 143 3.52 5.41 -6.39
N ASN A 144 4.24 5.98 -7.35
CA ASN A 144 5.41 5.40 -8.02
C ASN A 144 5.16 4.03 -8.68
N ILE A 145 3.90 3.68 -8.94
CA ILE A 145 3.48 2.44 -9.61
C ILE A 145 2.51 2.75 -10.74
N THR A 146 2.21 1.78 -11.60
CA THR A 146 1.19 1.93 -12.64
C THR A 146 -0.20 1.64 -12.07
N VAL A 147 -1.24 2.19 -12.71
CA VAL A 147 -2.66 1.89 -12.39
C VAL A 147 -2.92 0.39 -12.42
N LYS A 148 -2.41 -0.31 -13.45
CA LYS A 148 -2.55 -1.76 -13.62
C LYS A 148 -1.89 -2.52 -12.46
N THR A 149 -0.69 -2.12 -12.06
CA THR A 149 0.01 -2.73 -10.92
C THR A 149 -0.78 -2.54 -9.63
N TYR A 150 -1.35 -1.34 -9.42
CA TYR A 150 -2.18 -1.05 -8.27
C TYR A 150 -3.45 -1.92 -8.25
N LEU A 151 -4.23 -1.94 -9.33
CA LEU A 151 -5.43 -2.77 -9.45
C LEU A 151 -5.11 -4.26 -9.19
N THR A 152 -4.02 -4.75 -9.78
CA THR A 152 -3.57 -6.14 -9.55
C THR A 152 -3.24 -6.39 -8.08
N SER A 153 -2.56 -5.46 -7.41
CA SER A 153 -2.22 -5.61 -5.98
C SER A 153 -3.47 -5.66 -5.09
N VAL A 154 -4.49 -4.86 -5.41
CA VAL A 154 -5.79 -4.89 -4.72
C VAL A 154 -6.45 -6.26 -4.91
N ARG A 155 -6.52 -6.75 -6.14
CA ARG A 155 -7.09 -8.07 -6.46
C ARG A 155 -6.37 -9.20 -5.70
N ILE A 156 -5.02 -9.18 -5.70
CA ILE A 156 -4.21 -10.18 -4.98
C ILE A 156 -4.44 -10.13 -3.47
N LYS A 157 -4.62 -8.93 -2.89
CA LYS A 157 -4.96 -8.79 -1.47
C LYS A 157 -6.24 -9.58 -1.12
N TYR A 158 -7.30 -9.42 -1.91
CA TYR A 158 -8.56 -10.11 -1.67
C TYR A 158 -8.50 -11.60 -2.01
N VAL A 159 -7.79 -11.99 -3.06
CA VAL A 159 -7.49 -13.40 -3.34
C VAL A 159 -6.82 -14.09 -2.14
N LYS A 160 -5.81 -13.46 -1.53
CA LYS A 160 -5.15 -14.01 -0.34
C LYS A 160 -6.11 -14.18 0.83
N LYS A 161 -7.02 -13.23 1.03
CA LYS A 161 -8.08 -13.32 2.03
C LYS A 161 -9.00 -14.52 1.75
N ASP A 162 -9.52 -14.65 0.53
CA ASP A 162 -10.41 -15.75 0.16
C ASP A 162 -9.72 -17.12 0.24
N LEU A 163 -8.43 -17.20 -0.12
CA LEU A 163 -7.64 -18.41 0.01
C LEU A 163 -7.47 -18.87 1.47
N LEU A 164 -7.47 -17.94 2.41
CA LEU A 164 -7.38 -18.19 3.85
C LEU A 164 -8.75 -18.54 4.45
N GLU A 165 -9.77 -17.75 4.11
CA GLU A 165 -11.07 -17.78 4.80
C GLU A 165 -12.08 -18.75 4.18
N THR A 166 -11.85 -19.23 2.93
CA THR A 166 -12.81 -20.07 2.21
C THR A 166 -12.18 -21.35 1.64
N ASP A 167 -13.05 -22.32 1.31
CA ASP A 167 -12.68 -23.54 0.57
C ASP A 167 -13.14 -23.51 -0.90
N LEU A 168 -13.53 -22.35 -1.42
CA LEU A 168 -13.97 -22.18 -2.79
C LEU A 168 -12.93 -22.72 -3.80
N PRO A 169 -13.36 -23.25 -4.95
CA PRO A 169 -12.47 -23.61 -6.04
C PRO A 169 -11.58 -22.43 -6.44
N LEU A 170 -10.31 -22.71 -6.78
CA LEU A 170 -9.36 -21.65 -7.14
C LEU A 170 -9.80 -20.84 -8.36
N ILE A 171 -10.53 -21.46 -9.27
CA ILE A 171 -11.07 -20.76 -10.44
C ILE A 171 -12.13 -19.75 -10.04
N ASP A 172 -12.99 -20.09 -9.08
CA ASP A 172 -14.06 -19.21 -8.61
C ASP A 172 -13.45 -18.01 -7.85
N ILE A 173 -12.43 -18.26 -7.02
CA ILE A 173 -11.67 -17.18 -6.37
C ILE A 173 -10.99 -16.28 -7.41
N ALA A 174 -10.44 -16.84 -8.49
CA ALA A 174 -9.84 -16.03 -9.54
C ALA A 174 -10.88 -15.09 -10.19
N ILE A 175 -12.03 -15.65 -10.59
CA ILE A 175 -13.08 -14.91 -11.29
C ILE A 175 -13.71 -13.86 -10.37
N SER A 176 -14.08 -14.23 -9.13
CA SER A 176 -14.72 -13.33 -8.17
C SER A 176 -13.82 -12.16 -7.74
N ASN A 177 -12.51 -12.28 -7.93
CA ASN A 177 -11.55 -11.21 -7.67
C ASN A 177 -11.06 -10.50 -8.96
N GLY A 178 -11.81 -10.64 -10.08
CA GLY A 178 -11.58 -9.89 -11.31
C GLY A 178 -10.43 -10.42 -12.18
N PHE A 179 -9.95 -11.66 -11.95
CA PHE A 179 -9.03 -12.32 -12.88
C PHE A 179 -9.77 -13.09 -13.94
N PRO A 180 -9.40 -12.98 -15.22
CA PRO A 180 -10.11 -13.67 -16.31
C PRO A 180 -10.01 -15.19 -16.25
N ASN A 181 -9.00 -15.73 -15.56
CA ASN A 181 -8.79 -17.17 -15.41
C ASN A 181 -7.71 -17.45 -14.34
N LEU A 182 -7.62 -18.72 -13.93
CA LEU A 182 -6.64 -19.17 -12.93
C LEU A 182 -5.18 -19.01 -13.37
N LYS A 183 -4.89 -19.09 -14.68
CA LYS A 183 -3.53 -18.90 -15.21
C LYS A 183 -3.06 -17.45 -14.97
N SER A 184 -3.93 -16.48 -15.22
CA SER A 184 -3.65 -15.07 -14.96
C SER A 184 -3.44 -14.80 -13.47
N LEU A 185 -4.30 -15.37 -12.61
CA LEU A 185 -4.13 -15.29 -11.17
C LEU A 185 -2.78 -15.85 -10.72
N ASN A 186 -2.43 -17.08 -11.13
CA ASN A 186 -1.17 -17.73 -10.71
C ASN A 186 0.05 -16.90 -11.13
N ARG A 187 0.05 -16.36 -12.35
CA ARG A 187 1.15 -15.48 -12.82
C ARG A 187 1.33 -14.25 -11.92
N GLU A 188 0.26 -13.61 -11.51
CA GLU A 188 0.35 -12.42 -10.64
C GLU A 188 0.66 -12.80 -9.17
N MET A 189 0.18 -13.96 -8.69
CA MET A 189 0.55 -14.51 -7.39
C MET A 189 2.05 -14.86 -7.32
N GLU A 190 2.60 -15.46 -8.38
CA GLU A 190 4.03 -15.76 -8.45
C GLU A 190 4.89 -14.49 -8.40
N LYS A 191 4.47 -13.41 -9.07
CA LYS A 191 5.15 -12.11 -8.99
C LYS A 191 5.06 -11.50 -7.59
N ALA A 192 3.90 -11.62 -6.93
CA ALA A 192 3.63 -10.94 -5.66
C ALA A 192 4.20 -11.68 -4.43
N CYS A 193 4.31 -13.01 -4.47
CA CYS A 193 4.69 -13.82 -3.32
C CYS A 193 5.45 -15.12 -3.66
N ASN A 194 5.98 -15.26 -4.88
CA ASN A 194 6.73 -16.42 -5.37
C ASN A 194 6.00 -17.76 -5.20
N MET A 195 4.67 -17.75 -5.25
CA MET A 195 3.82 -18.93 -5.06
C MET A 195 2.59 -18.88 -5.96
N THR A 196 2.15 -20.05 -6.44
CA THR A 196 0.82 -20.21 -7.04
C THR A 196 -0.28 -20.12 -5.95
N ALA A 197 -1.52 -19.85 -6.36
CA ALA A 197 -2.68 -19.81 -5.45
C ALA A 197 -2.85 -21.13 -4.67
N SER A 198 -2.65 -22.27 -5.32
CA SER A 198 -2.72 -23.60 -4.68
C SER A 198 -1.65 -23.78 -3.60
N LYS A 199 -0.40 -23.40 -3.91
CA LYS A 199 0.71 -23.49 -2.95
C LYS A 199 0.48 -22.56 -1.76
N TYR A 200 0.04 -21.32 -2.02
CA TYR A 200 -0.27 -20.33 -0.98
C TYR A 200 -1.36 -20.86 -0.03
N ARG A 201 -2.50 -21.36 -0.56
CA ARG A 201 -3.57 -21.95 0.27
C ARG A 201 -3.07 -23.05 1.19
N ARG A 202 -2.23 -23.97 0.65
CA ARG A 202 -1.67 -25.06 1.46
C ARG A 202 -0.75 -24.58 2.57
N THR A 203 -0.01 -23.51 2.34
CA THR A 203 0.88 -22.94 3.35
C THR A 203 0.10 -22.27 4.48
N VAL A 204 -0.88 -21.42 4.16
CA VAL A 204 -1.63 -20.66 5.18
C VAL A 204 -2.65 -21.49 5.96
N LYS A 205 -3.17 -22.61 5.39
CA LYS A 205 -4.10 -23.53 6.09
C LYS A 205 -3.38 -24.61 6.91
N LYS A 206 -2.05 -24.73 6.84
CA LYS A 206 -1.24 -25.63 7.65
C LYS A 206 -0.64 -24.95 8.89
N SER A 207 -0.69 -23.62 8.95
CA SER A 207 -0.26 -22.81 10.09
C SER A 207 -1.40 -22.54 11.03
#